data_3dd13bc8b98eea74005ae8e2ac4da8f6
#
_entry.id   3dd13bc8b98eea74005ae8e2ac4da8f6
#
_cell.length_a   1.000
_cell.length_b   1.000
_cell.length_c   1.000
_cell.angle_alpha   90.00
_cell.angle_beta   90.00
_cell.angle_gamma   90.00
#
_symmetry.space_group_name_H-M   'P 1'
#
loop_
_entity.id
_entity.type
_entity.pdbx_description
1 polymer ?
#
loop_
_entity_poly.entity_id
_entity_poly.type
_entity_poly.pdbx_seq_one_letter_code
_entity_poly.pdbx_strand_id
1 'polypeptide(L)'
;MTEATVVIEGHEIRMKPAGPPLFEARGISKAYGHVNALMDVNFEVRGNEVVGLLGDNGAGKSTLIKILSGVVTPDAGQFLRNGEVVDIGSRKKSEAAGIQTIYQDIALVRSMSIMRNIFAGREPRAALGFLRMREMRKTTMEILDSYVRIAGITSPDLPVEDLSGGQAQAVAIARAVHFKRDILLLDEPTSALSVRETEKVLAIMRDLAESGVSCVFVTHNLYHAFQVCDRFVVMAHGSTVKSVAKEDTSLNELTDLIMTH
;
A
#
# COMPACT_ATOMS: atom_id res chain seq x y z
N MET A 1 18.26 -19.94 5.07
CA MET A 1 17.38 -20.65 4.12
C MET A 1 17.72 -20.10 2.75
N THR A 2 18.15 -20.96 1.83
CA THR A 2 18.76 -20.60 0.55
C THR A 2 17.67 -20.15 -0.42
N GLU A 3 17.78 -18.93 -0.96
CA GLU A 3 16.94 -18.45 -2.06
C GLU A 3 17.18 -19.33 -3.30
N ALA A 4 16.12 -19.91 -3.83
CA ALA A 4 16.20 -20.65 -5.08
C ALA A 4 16.06 -19.67 -6.24
N THR A 5 17.13 -19.40 -6.96
CA THR A 5 17.14 -18.62 -8.19
C THR A 5 17.03 -19.56 -9.38
N VAL A 6 16.00 -19.41 -10.20
CA VAL A 6 15.84 -20.14 -11.47
C VAL A 6 16.09 -19.15 -12.60
N VAL A 7 17.00 -19.48 -13.52
CA VAL A 7 17.31 -18.67 -14.70
C VAL A 7 16.56 -19.28 -15.90
N ILE A 8 15.59 -18.54 -16.47
CA ILE A 8 14.91 -18.91 -17.71
C ILE A 8 15.17 -17.79 -18.72
N GLU A 9 15.73 -18.13 -19.86
CA GLU A 9 16.02 -17.22 -21.00
C GLU A 9 16.79 -15.94 -20.63
N GLY A 10 17.78 -16.07 -19.71
CA GLY A 10 18.65 -14.93 -19.34
C GLY A 10 18.04 -13.93 -18.37
N HIS A 11 16.84 -14.21 -17.84
CA HIS A 11 16.22 -13.44 -16.75
C HIS A 11 16.29 -14.24 -15.44
N GLU A 12 16.87 -13.62 -14.41
CA GLU A 12 16.81 -14.18 -13.05
C GLU A 12 15.38 -14.03 -12.49
N ILE A 13 14.65 -15.15 -12.50
CA ILE A 13 13.36 -15.23 -11.80
C ILE A 13 13.65 -15.58 -10.36
N ARG A 14 13.62 -14.62 -9.46
CA ARG A 14 13.63 -14.87 -8.02
C ARG A 14 12.28 -15.46 -7.63
N MET A 15 12.23 -16.76 -7.41
CA MET A 15 11.09 -17.39 -6.74
C MET A 15 11.06 -16.86 -5.31
N LYS A 16 10.09 -15.99 -5.00
CA LYS A 16 9.85 -15.57 -3.61
C LYS A 16 9.45 -16.82 -2.82
N PRO A 17 10.09 -17.12 -1.67
CA PRO A 17 9.73 -18.28 -0.87
C PRO A 17 8.26 -18.15 -0.45
N ALA A 18 7.52 -19.26 -0.57
CA ALA A 18 6.18 -19.40 0.00
C ALA A 18 6.30 -19.49 1.54
N GLY A 19 6.70 -18.38 2.16
CA GLY A 19 6.72 -18.23 3.60
C GLY A 19 5.30 -18.05 4.16
N PRO A 20 5.13 -18.20 5.47
CA PRO A 20 3.85 -17.89 6.11
C PRO A 20 3.47 -16.42 5.83
N PRO A 21 2.17 -16.10 5.77
CA PRO A 21 1.72 -14.73 5.58
C PRO A 21 2.27 -13.80 6.66
N LEU A 22 2.73 -12.62 6.25
CA LEU A 22 3.12 -11.54 7.16
C LEU A 22 1.91 -11.01 7.93
N PHE A 23 0.76 -10.93 7.24
CA PHE A 23 -0.50 -10.46 7.80
C PHE A 23 -1.67 -11.20 7.16
N GLU A 24 -2.68 -11.51 7.97
CA GLU A 24 -3.90 -12.19 7.54
C GLU A 24 -5.14 -11.53 8.15
N ALA A 25 -6.18 -11.43 7.36
CA ALA A 25 -7.54 -11.12 7.77
C ALA A 25 -8.39 -12.36 7.47
N ARG A 26 -8.98 -12.97 8.51
CA ARG A 26 -9.73 -14.21 8.39
C ARG A 26 -11.19 -14.02 8.78
N GLY A 27 -12.11 -14.41 7.89
CA GLY A 27 -13.54 -14.41 8.15
C GLY A 27 -14.14 -13.01 8.35
N ILE A 28 -13.58 -11.99 7.71
CA ILE A 28 -13.97 -10.60 7.92
C ILE A 28 -15.34 -10.35 7.35
N SER A 29 -16.27 -9.92 8.19
CA SER A 29 -17.63 -9.55 7.79
C SER A 29 -17.97 -8.14 8.25
N LYS A 30 -18.74 -7.40 7.44
CA LYS A 30 -19.19 -6.05 7.74
C LYS A 30 -20.50 -5.73 7.06
N ALA A 31 -21.46 -5.26 7.85
CA ALA A 31 -22.74 -4.76 7.37
C ALA A 31 -22.92 -3.26 7.69
N TYR A 32 -23.57 -2.55 6.81
CA TYR A 32 -24.05 -1.18 6.99
C TYR A 32 -25.57 -1.18 6.84
N GLY A 33 -26.28 -1.21 7.97
CA GLY A 33 -27.73 -1.39 7.97
C GLY A 33 -28.11 -2.74 7.33
N HIS A 34 -28.80 -2.71 6.19
CA HIS A 34 -29.22 -3.90 5.45
C HIS A 34 -28.23 -4.34 4.35
N VAL A 35 -27.13 -3.60 4.16
CA VAL A 35 -26.17 -3.90 3.11
C VAL A 35 -24.99 -4.66 3.70
N ASN A 36 -24.79 -5.90 3.29
CA ASN A 36 -23.60 -6.67 3.61
C ASN A 36 -22.46 -6.23 2.70
N ALA A 37 -21.57 -5.40 3.24
CA ALA A 37 -20.42 -4.88 2.50
C ALA A 37 -19.28 -5.87 2.40
N LEU A 38 -19.10 -6.74 3.42
CA LEU A 38 -18.16 -7.86 3.41
C LEU A 38 -18.82 -9.10 4.03
N MET A 39 -18.57 -10.26 3.42
CA MET A 39 -19.09 -11.55 3.84
C MET A 39 -17.98 -12.60 3.84
N ASP A 40 -17.51 -12.97 5.03
CA ASP A 40 -16.50 -14.01 5.27
C ASP A 40 -15.21 -13.82 4.42
N VAL A 41 -14.74 -12.58 4.32
CA VAL A 41 -13.57 -12.23 3.50
C VAL A 41 -12.30 -12.75 4.15
N ASN A 42 -11.51 -13.50 3.36
CA ASN A 42 -10.16 -13.92 3.70
C ASN A 42 -9.16 -13.18 2.81
N PHE A 43 -8.20 -12.50 3.44
CA PHE A 43 -7.18 -11.72 2.76
C PHE A 43 -5.85 -11.87 3.45
N GLU A 44 -4.78 -12.07 2.69
CA GLU A 44 -3.43 -12.20 3.22
C GLU A 44 -2.44 -11.31 2.48
N VAL A 45 -1.39 -10.91 3.18
CA VAL A 45 -0.22 -10.22 2.63
C VAL A 45 1.01 -11.00 3.04
N ARG A 46 1.85 -11.35 2.07
CA ARG A 46 3.14 -12.01 2.30
C ARG A 46 4.26 -10.98 2.35
N GLY A 47 5.39 -11.36 2.93
CA GLY A 47 6.55 -10.48 2.96
C GLY A 47 7.08 -10.18 1.56
N ASN A 48 7.45 -8.93 1.33
CA ASN A 48 8.13 -8.47 0.10
C ASN A 48 7.32 -8.68 -1.19
N GLU A 49 5.97 -8.67 -1.10
CA GLU A 49 5.11 -8.78 -2.28
C GLU A 49 4.35 -7.49 -2.56
N VAL A 50 3.98 -7.31 -3.82
CA VAL A 50 2.91 -6.40 -4.23
C VAL A 50 1.67 -7.23 -4.54
N VAL A 51 0.63 -7.11 -3.71
CA VAL A 51 -0.65 -7.80 -3.93
C VAL A 51 -1.70 -6.84 -4.48
N GLY A 52 -2.27 -7.17 -5.63
CA GLY A 52 -3.37 -6.41 -6.25
C GLY A 52 -4.71 -6.80 -5.64
N LEU A 53 -5.44 -5.82 -5.09
CA LEU A 53 -6.82 -6.01 -4.65
C LEU A 53 -7.75 -5.47 -5.74
N LEU A 54 -8.37 -6.39 -6.48
CA LEU A 54 -9.12 -6.13 -7.69
C LEU A 54 -10.61 -6.43 -7.49
N GLY A 55 -11.44 -5.91 -8.37
CA GLY A 55 -12.87 -6.12 -8.38
C GLY A 55 -13.61 -4.88 -8.85
N ASP A 56 -14.88 -5.01 -9.14
CA ASP A 56 -15.70 -3.90 -9.63
C ASP A 56 -16.09 -2.92 -8.51
N ASN A 57 -16.75 -1.83 -8.88
CA ASN A 57 -17.31 -0.88 -7.92
C ASN A 57 -18.39 -1.58 -7.08
N GLY A 58 -18.31 -1.38 -5.75
CA GLY A 58 -19.21 -2.08 -4.83
C GLY A 58 -18.74 -3.48 -4.40
N ALA A 59 -17.65 -4.02 -4.94
CA ALA A 59 -17.12 -5.33 -4.55
C ALA A 59 -16.65 -5.45 -3.08
N GLY A 60 -16.58 -4.34 -2.33
CA GLY A 60 -16.18 -4.34 -0.93
C GLY A 60 -14.72 -3.89 -0.67
N LYS A 61 -13.93 -3.62 -1.72
CA LYS A 61 -12.50 -3.25 -1.62
C LYS A 61 -12.25 -2.10 -0.63
N SER A 62 -12.94 -0.98 -0.80
CA SER A 62 -12.78 0.19 0.07
C SER A 62 -13.22 -0.07 1.52
N THR A 63 -14.20 -0.96 1.74
CA THR A 63 -14.58 -1.38 3.09
C THR A 63 -13.48 -2.21 3.73
N LEU A 64 -12.89 -3.16 2.98
CA LEU A 64 -11.76 -3.95 3.45
C LEU A 64 -10.57 -3.04 3.80
N ILE A 65 -10.20 -2.10 2.94
CA ILE A 65 -9.12 -1.13 3.21
C ILE A 65 -9.41 -0.28 4.46
N LYS A 66 -10.64 0.20 4.65
CA LYS A 66 -11.03 0.94 5.86
C LYS A 66 -10.93 0.09 7.12
N ILE A 67 -11.20 -1.20 7.03
CA ILE A 67 -11.04 -2.14 8.15
C ILE A 67 -9.55 -2.37 8.42
N LEU A 68 -8.75 -2.70 7.42
CA LEU A 68 -7.32 -2.91 7.55
C LEU A 68 -6.58 -1.67 8.08
N SER A 69 -7.05 -0.48 7.73
CA SER A 69 -6.52 0.80 8.23
C SER A 69 -7.02 1.18 9.63
N GLY A 70 -7.91 0.39 10.24
CA GLY A 70 -8.49 0.64 11.55
C GLY A 70 -9.46 1.82 11.60
N VAL A 71 -10.01 2.25 10.47
CA VAL A 71 -11.04 3.31 10.37
C VAL A 71 -12.43 2.74 10.67
N VAL A 72 -12.66 1.49 10.27
CA VAL A 72 -13.91 0.77 10.47
C VAL A 72 -13.61 -0.53 11.22
N THR A 73 -14.41 -0.84 12.23
CA THR A 73 -14.34 -2.12 12.94
C THR A 73 -15.21 -3.15 12.21
N PRO A 74 -14.72 -4.35 11.92
CA PRO A 74 -15.54 -5.43 11.37
C PRO A 74 -16.55 -5.91 12.39
N ASP A 75 -17.61 -6.57 11.91
CA ASP A 75 -18.65 -7.17 12.78
C ASP A 75 -18.25 -8.59 13.20
N ALA A 76 -17.42 -9.27 12.39
CA ALA A 76 -16.85 -10.59 12.68
C ALA A 76 -15.49 -10.75 12.00
N GLY A 77 -14.77 -11.78 12.44
CA GLY A 77 -13.45 -12.16 11.93
C GLY A 77 -12.32 -11.79 12.88
N GLN A 78 -11.10 -12.10 12.46
CA GLN A 78 -9.89 -11.83 13.24
C GLN A 78 -8.72 -11.48 12.33
N PHE A 79 -7.69 -10.86 12.91
CA PHE A 79 -6.47 -10.50 12.23
C PHE A 79 -5.28 -11.20 12.87
N LEU A 80 -4.35 -11.65 12.03
CA LEU A 80 -3.12 -12.26 12.48
C LEU A 80 -1.92 -11.55 11.86
N ARG A 81 -0.85 -11.41 12.63
CA ARG A 81 0.45 -10.96 12.16
C ARG A 81 1.49 -12.00 12.51
N ASN A 82 2.20 -12.54 11.53
CA ASN A 82 3.14 -13.65 11.71
C ASN A 82 2.52 -14.84 12.44
N GLY A 83 1.23 -15.11 12.21
CA GLY A 83 0.48 -16.19 12.87
C GLY A 83 -0.09 -15.85 14.25
N GLU A 84 0.23 -14.71 14.84
CA GLU A 84 -0.29 -14.27 16.14
C GLU A 84 -1.48 -13.33 15.98
N VAL A 85 -2.53 -13.51 16.77
CA VAL A 85 -3.72 -12.67 16.74
C VAL A 85 -3.38 -11.25 17.17
N VAL A 86 -3.77 -10.27 16.35
CA VAL A 86 -3.57 -8.84 16.60
C VAL A 86 -4.87 -8.07 16.52
N ASP A 87 -4.96 -6.98 17.29
CA ASP A 87 -6.08 -6.06 17.24
C ASP A 87 -5.74 -4.84 16.38
N ILE A 88 -6.53 -4.61 15.34
CA ILE A 88 -6.41 -3.44 14.45
C ILE A 88 -7.65 -2.53 14.53
N GLY A 89 -8.48 -2.63 15.57
CA GLY A 89 -9.74 -1.90 15.73
C GLY A 89 -9.61 -0.38 15.91
N SER A 90 -8.46 0.20 15.64
CA SER A 90 -8.24 1.65 15.52
C SER A 90 -7.02 1.93 14.64
N ARG A 91 -6.97 3.13 14.06
CA ARG A 91 -5.81 3.55 13.25
C ARG A 91 -4.47 3.37 13.97
N LYS A 92 -4.41 3.74 15.25
CA LYS A 92 -3.20 3.58 16.06
C LYS A 92 -2.79 2.10 16.22
N LYS A 93 -3.77 1.20 16.38
CA LYS A 93 -3.53 -0.24 16.50
C LYS A 93 -3.11 -0.84 15.14
N SER A 94 -3.76 -0.44 14.05
CA SER A 94 -3.35 -0.83 12.69
C SER A 94 -1.93 -0.37 12.38
N GLU A 95 -1.60 0.88 12.71
CA GLU A 95 -0.23 1.38 12.59
C GLU A 95 0.76 0.59 13.46
N ALA A 96 0.41 0.22 14.68
CA ALA A 96 1.24 -0.62 15.55
C ALA A 96 1.43 -2.04 15.00
N ALA A 97 0.42 -2.56 14.28
CA ALA A 97 0.51 -3.81 13.53
C ALA A 97 1.33 -3.69 12.23
N GLY A 98 1.97 -2.56 11.97
CA GLY A 98 2.84 -2.34 10.81
C GLY A 98 2.13 -1.94 9.53
N ILE A 99 0.84 -1.60 9.58
CA ILE A 99 0.05 -1.21 8.41
C ILE A 99 -0.01 0.31 8.30
N GLN A 100 0.27 0.85 7.13
CA GLN A 100 0.08 2.25 6.80
C GLN A 100 -0.77 2.38 5.55
N THR A 101 -1.66 3.35 5.51
CA THR A 101 -2.56 3.55 4.37
C THR A 101 -2.30 4.90 3.70
N ILE A 102 -2.24 4.87 2.38
CA ILE A 102 -2.30 6.04 1.51
C ILE A 102 -3.63 5.96 0.78
N TYR A 103 -4.50 6.90 1.07
CA TYR A 103 -5.81 7.00 0.42
C TYR A 103 -5.69 7.75 -0.91
N GLN A 104 -6.70 7.62 -1.75
CA GLN A 104 -6.83 8.32 -3.02
C GLN A 104 -6.66 9.84 -2.86
N ASP A 105 -7.28 10.42 -1.83
CA ASP A 105 -6.99 11.79 -1.42
C ASP A 105 -5.70 11.80 -0.59
N ILE A 106 -4.63 12.30 -1.21
CA ILE A 106 -3.33 12.41 -0.56
C ILE A 106 -3.45 13.37 0.62
N ALA A 107 -3.34 12.86 1.84
CA ALA A 107 -3.42 13.67 3.06
C ALA A 107 -2.14 14.50 3.26
N LEU A 108 -1.82 15.36 2.31
CA LEU A 108 -0.76 16.36 2.37
C LEU A 108 -1.37 17.75 2.47
N VAL A 109 -0.80 18.58 3.35
CA VAL A 109 -1.18 19.97 3.48
C VAL A 109 -0.44 20.77 2.39
N ARG A 110 -1.16 21.21 1.36
CA ARG A 110 -0.59 21.81 0.15
C ARG A 110 0.28 23.03 0.42
N SER A 111 -0.13 23.91 1.35
CA SER A 111 0.60 25.13 1.73
C SER A 111 1.83 24.89 2.63
N MET A 112 2.03 23.66 3.10
CA MET A 112 3.18 23.31 3.90
C MET A 112 4.31 22.74 3.05
N SER A 113 5.56 22.88 3.52
CA SER A 113 6.71 22.28 2.88
C SER A 113 6.67 20.76 2.93
N ILE A 114 7.41 20.11 2.04
CA ILE A 114 7.60 18.64 2.01
C ILE A 114 8.06 18.15 3.39
N MET A 115 9.09 18.78 3.96
CA MET A 115 9.60 18.42 5.28
C MET A 115 8.51 18.47 6.36
N ARG A 116 7.72 19.53 6.41
CA ARG A 116 6.64 19.65 7.39
C ARG A 116 5.53 18.60 7.17
N ASN A 117 5.25 18.26 5.93
CA ASN A 117 4.30 17.19 5.61
C ASN A 117 4.80 15.80 6.03
N ILE A 118 6.09 15.50 5.83
CA ILE A 118 6.67 14.22 6.24
C ILE A 118 6.59 14.04 7.75
N PHE A 119 6.93 15.07 8.52
CA PHE A 119 6.97 14.99 9.97
C PHE A 119 5.67 15.43 10.69
N ALA A 120 4.61 15.77 9.97
CA ALA A 120 3.36 16.25 10.56
C ALA A 120 2.84 15.33 11.68
N GLY A 121 2.74 15.86 12.90
CA GLY A 121 2.31 15.13 14.09
C GLY A 121 3.37 14.19 14.70
N ARG A 122 4.59 14.16 14.15
CA ARG A 122 5.72 13.30 14.60
C ARG A 122 7.03 14.08 14.59
N GLU A 123 6.96 15.40 14.79
CA GLU A 123 8.11 16.29 14.74
C GLU A 123 9.11 15.97 15.87
N PRO A 124 10.40 15.73 15.55
CA PRO A 124 11.42 15.58 16.56
C PRO A 124 11.62 16.90 17.34
N ARG A 125 11.60 16.80 18.67
CA ARG A 125 11.69 17.96 19.57
C ARG A 125 13.00 17.95 20.35
N ALA A 126 13.57 19.13 20.51
CA ALA A 126 14.68 19.39 21.43
C ALA A 126 14.13 19.67 22.85
N ALA A 127 15.04 19.93 23.79
CA ALA A 127 14.69 20.44 25.10
C ALA A 127 13.82 21.71 24.96
N LEU A 128 12.88 21.90 25.88
CA LEU A 128 11.92 23.01 25.88
C LEU A 128 10.91 22.99 24.74
N GLY A 129 10.78 21.87 24.00
CA GLY A 129 9.75 21.69 22.98
C GLY A 129 10.05 22.30 21.60
N PHE A 130 11.21 22.91 21.39
CA PHE A 130 11.63 23.44 20.10
C PHE A 130 11.79 22.32 19.07
N LEU A 131 11.39 22.56 17.81
CA LEU A 131 11.54 21.61 16.72
C LEU A 131 13.01 21.48 16.27
N ARG A 132 13.46 20.28 16.01
CA ARG A 132 14.80 20.00 15.47
C ARG A 132 14.83 20.16 13.95
N MET A 133 14.66 21.40 13.47
CA MET A 133 14.52 21.72 12.05
C MET A 133 15.67 21.21 11.17
N ARG A 134 16.92 21.24 11.68
CA ARG A 134 18.10 20.75 10.93
C ARG A 134 18.04 19.22 10.73
N GLU A 135 17.63 18.49 11.77
CA GLU A 135 17.44 17.04 11.72
C GLU A 135 16.32 16.69 10.74
N MET A 136 15.16 17.33 10.86
CA MET A 136 14.04 17.14 9.94
C MET A 136 14.44 17.37 8.48
N ARG A 137 15.18 18.44 8.20
CA ARG A 137 15.64 18.77 6.85
C ARG A 137 16.57 17.70 6.29
N LYS A 138 17.59 17.29 7.09
CA LYS A 138 18.55 16.25 6.71
C LYS A 138 17.82 14.93 6.41
N THR A 139 16.98 14.47 7.33
CA THR A 139 16.23 13.23 7.18
C THR A 139 15.27 13.29 5.98
N THR A 140 14.60 14.44 5.73
CA THR A 140 13.77 14.60 4.54
C THR A 140 14.55 14.40 3.25
N MET A 141 15.76 14.98 3.15
CA MET A 141 16.61 14.77 1.98
C MET A 141 17.01 13.31 1.82
N GLU A 142 17.41 12.65 2.89
CA GLU A 142 17.75 11.22 2.88
C GLU A 142 16.57 10.35 2.41
N ILE A 143 15.34 10.67 2.85
CA ILE A 143 14.11 9.99 2.41
C ILE A 143 13.87 10.20 0.91
N LEU A 144 13.97 11.46 0.46
CA LEU A 144 13.75 11.81 -0.95
C LEU A 144 14.78 11.14 -1.86
N ASP A 145 16.04 11.06 -1.41
CA ASP A 145 17.12 10.42 -2.17
C ASP A 145 16.99 8.88 -2.21
N SER A 146 16.49 8.28 -1.13
CA SER A 146 16.44 6.81 -0.97
C SER A 146 15.21 6.18 -1.61
N TYR A 147 14.02 6.75 -1.37
CA TYR A 147 12.74 6.14 -1.76
C TYR A 147 12.09 6.83 -2.95
N VAL A 148 12.50 8.06 -3.23
CA VAL A 148 11.78 8.93 -4.15
C VAL A 148 12.79 9.62 -5.05
N ARG A 149 13.60 8.86 -5.79
CA ARG A 149 14.46 9.43 -6.86
C ARG A 149 13.64 10.18 -7.91
N ILE A 150 12.75 11.07 -7.45
CA ILE A 150 11.90 11.86 -8.33
C ILE A 150 12.74 13.01 -8.84
N ALA A 151 13.07 12.95 -10.11
CA ALA A 151 13.65 14.07 -10.82
C ALA A 151 12.81 15.34 -10.57
N GLY A 152 13.43 16.38 -9.99
CA GLY A 152 12.81 17.70 -9.83
C GLY A 152 12.48 18.14 -8.42
N ILE A 153 12.57 17.30 -7.39
CA ILE A 153 12.49 17.75 -5.99
C ILE A 153 13.91 18.10 -5.53
N THR A 154 14.20 19.38 -5.44
CA THR A 154 15.54 19.89 -5.12
C THR A 154 15.69 20.40 -3.70
N SER A 155 14.58 20.57 -2.97
CA SER A 155 14.58 21.13 -1.61
C SER A 155 13.47 20.55 -0.76
N PRO A 156 13.75 20.21 0.51
CA PRO A 156 12.74 19.78 1.48
C PRO A 156 11.82 20.92 1.92
N ASP A 157 12.16 22.13 1.60
CA ASP A 157 11.40 23.35 1.96
C ASP A 157 10.39 23.76 0.89
N LEU A 158 10.38 23.10 -0.28
CA LEU A 158 9.37 23.35 -1.32
C LEU A 158 7.97 23.07 -0.77
N PRO A 159 6.99 23.97 -0.98
CA PRO A 159 5.60 23.70 -0.65
C PRO A 159 5.04 22.59 -1.54
N VAL A 160 4.13 21.78 -0.99
CA VAL A 160 3.54 20.65 -1.72
C VAL A 160 2.69 21.11 -2.91
N GLU A 161 2.17 22.33 -2.89
CA GLU A 161 1.38 22.90 -4.00
C GLU A 161 2.20 23.11 -5.29
N ASP A 162 3.53 23.23 -5.17
CA ASP A 162 4.45 23.35 -6.31
C ASP A 162 4.82 21.98 -6.93
N LEU A 163 4.36 20.88 -6.35
CA LEU A 163 4.64 19.53 -6.83
C LEU A 163 3.62 19.07 -7.88
N SER A 164 4.09 18.30 -8.86
CA SER A 164 3.18 17.54 -9.72
C SER A 164 2.43 16.48 -8.91
N GLY A 165 1.33 15.96 -9.45
CA GLY A 165 0.55 14.90 -8.80
C GLY A 165 1.40 13.68 -8.44
N GLY A 166 2.25 13.23 -9.36
CA GLY A 166 3.16 12.11 -9.12
C GLY A 166 4.24 12.40 -8.08
N GLN A 167 4.76 13.63 -8.03
CA GLN A 167 5.69 14.05 -6.97
C GLN A 167 5.01 14.10 -5.62
N ALA A 168 3.80 14.62 -5.52
CA ALA A 168 3.03 14.65 -4.29
C ALA A 168 2.71 13.22 -3.80
N GLN A 169 2.32 12.33 -4.71
CA GLN A 169 2.09 10.91 -4.41
C GLN A 169 3.34 10.25 -3.85
N ALA A 170 4.47 10.47 -4.45
CA ALA A 170 5.73 9.92 -3.99
C ALA A 170 6.18 10.48 -2.63
N VAL A 171 5.93 11.75 -2.35
CA VAL A 171 6.14 12.32 -0.99
C VAL A 171 5.22 11.66 0.03
N ALA A 172 3.98 11.35 -0.31
CA ALA A 172 3.06 10.62 0.57
C ALA A 172 3.55 9.19 0.85
N ILE A 173 4.05 8.49 -0.18
CA ILE A 173 4.66 7.17 -0.05
C ILE A 173 5.90 7.24 0.83
N ALA A 174 6.81 8.16 0.55
CA ALA A 174 8.04 8.37 1.32
C ALA A 174 7.75 8.65 2.80
N ARG A 175 6.74 9.48 3.11
CA ARG A 175 6.25 9.72 4.47
C ARG A 175 5.77 8.43 5.13
N ALA A 176 5.01 7.62 4.43
CA ALA A 176 4.46 6.37 4.97
C ALA A 176 5.57 5.37 5.32
N VAL A 177 6.55 5.22 4.45
CA VAL A 177 7.67 4.25 4.60
C VAL A 177 8.69 4.69 5.65
N HIS A 178 8.97 5.99 5.75
CA HIS A 178 9.97 6.52 6.72
C HIS A 178 9.71 6.07 8.16
N PHE A 179 8.45 5.90 8.56
CA PHE A 179 8.09 5.48 9.91
C PHE A 179 8.10 3.96 10.11
N LYS A 180 8.87 3.22 9.29
CA LYS A 180 9.11 1.77 9.39
C LYS A 180 7.80 0.98 9.45
N ARG A 181 7.12 0.89 8.33
CA ARG A 181 5.94 0.04 8.16
C ARG A 181 6.28 -1.12 7.25
N ASP A 182 5.72 -2.27 7.55
CA ASP A 182 5.98 -3.49 6.80
C ASP A 182 4.98 -3.68 5.67
N ILE A 183 3.79 -3.04 5.82
CA ILE A 183 2.69 -3.15 4.86
C ILE A 183 2.17 -1.75 4.52
N LEU A 184 2.12 -1.44 3.23
CA LEU A 184 1.59 -0.22 2.68
C LEU A 184 0.32 -0.49 1.89
N LEU A 185 -0.82 0.02 2.35
CA LEU A 185 -2.08 0.00 1.60
C LEU A 185 -2.14 1.24 0.71
N LEU A 186 -2.29 1.04 -0.59
CA LEU A 186 -2.37 2.11 -1.60
C LEU A 186 -3.74 2.03 -2.29
N ASP A 187 -4.62 2.97 -1.95
CA ASP A 187 -5.99 3.03 -2.49
C ASP A 187 -6.01 3.98 -3.70
N GLU A 188 -6.12 3.42 -4.90
CA GLU A 188 -6.16 4.13 -6.19
C GLU A 188 -5.02 5.15 -6.39
N PRO A 189 -3.75 4.80 -6.11
CA PRO A 189 -2.65 5.77 -6.09
C PRO A 189 -2.29 6.36 -7.46
N THR A 190 -2.86 5.84 -8.53
CA THR A 190 -2.57 6.24 -9.93
C THR A 190 -3.76 6.88 -10.65
N SER A 191 -4.92 7.02 -10.00
CA SER A 191 -6.18 7.41 -10.66
C SER A 191 -6.18 8.82 -11.28
N ALA A 192 -5.38 9.74 -10.74
CA ALA A 192 -5.33 11.14 -11.18
C ALA A 192 -3.97 11.54 -11.80
N LEU A 193 -3.17 10.55 -12.19
CA LEU A 193 -1.81 10.75 -12.68
C LEU A 193 -1.70 10.61 -14.21
N SER A 194 -0.78 11.35 -14.82
CA SER A 194 -0.39 11.12 -16.20
C SER A 194 0.32 9.76 -16.35
N VAL A 195 0.42 9.25 -17.58
CA VAL A 195 1.08 7.96 -17.86
C VAL A 195 2.49 7.90 -17.28
N ARG A 196 3.30 8.96 -17.48
CA ARG A 196 4.68 9.01 -16.98
C ARG A 196 4.76 9.05 -15.44
N GLU A 197 3.81 9.70 -14.79
CA GLU A 197 3.73 9.74 -13.32
C GLU A 197 3.30 8.39 -12.76
N THR A 198 2.34 7.75 -13.41
CA THR A 198 1.89 6.40 -13.07
C THR A 198 3.06 5.41 -13.11
N GLU A 199 3.83 5.37 -14.20
CA GLU A 199 5.00 4.49 -14.31
C GLU A 199 5.98 4.68 -13.15
N LYS A 200 6.23 5.93 -12.73
CA LYS A 200 7.09 6.22 -11.58
C LYS A 200 6.53 5.69 -10.27
N VAL A 201 5.23 5.86 -10.03
CA VAL A 201 4.57 5.35 -8.81
C VAL A 201 4.60 3.82 -8.77
N LEU A 202 4.36 3.15 -9.91
CA LEU A 202 4.45 1.69 -10.01
C LEU A 202 5.89 1.20 -9.75
N ALA A 203 6.90 1.90 -10.28
CA ALA A 203 8.30 1.59 -10.02
C ALA A 203 8.65 1.74 -8.53
N ILE A 204 8.20 2.81 -7.87
CA ILE A 204 8.40 3.00 -6.41
C ILE A 204 7.80 1.83 -5.63
N MET A 205 6.60 1.35 -5.99
CA MET A 205 5.98 0.21 -5.32
C MET A 205 6.82 -1.06 -5.46
N ARG A 206 7.43 -1.27 -6.61
CA ARG A 206 8.34 -2.39 -6.87
C ARG A 206 9.60 -2.30 -6.02
N ASP A 207 10.27 -1.13 -6.04
CA ASP A 207 11.46 -0.86 -5.24
C ASP A 207 11.18 -1.05 -3.73
N LEU A 208 9.99 -0.67 -3.26
CA LEU A 208 9.56 -0.87 -1.88
C LEU A 208 9.43 -2.36 -1.53
N ALA A 209 8.79 -3.15 -2.39
CA ALA A 209 8.65 -4.58 -2.16
C ALA A 209 10.04 -5.27 -2.14
N GLU A 210 10.95 -4.86 -3.01
CA GLU A 210 12.34 -5.34 -3.02
C GLU A 210 13.12 -4.93 -1.77
N SER A 211 12.80 -3.77 -1.18
CA SER A 211 13.43 -3.27 0.05
C SER A 211 12.81 -3.81 1.34
N GLY A 212 11.80 -4.68 1.25
CA GLY A 212 11.19 -5.34 2.41
C GLY A 212 9.83 -4.79 2.84
N VAL A 213 9.23 -3.84 2.10
CA VAL A 213 7.92 -3.27 2.39
C VAL A 213 6.87 -3.88 1.45
N SER A 214 5.97 -4.69 1.98
CA SER A 214 4.88 -5.27 1.18
C SER A 214 3.84 -4.22 0.82
N CYS A 215 3.29 -4.29 -0.39
CA CYS A 215 2.30 -3.34 -0.88
C CYS A 215 0.97 -4.03 -1.18
N VAL A 216 -0.13 -3.43 -0.76
CA VAL A 216 -1.49 -3.77 -1.23
C VAL A 216 -1.93 -2.67 -2.18
N PHE A 217 -2.04 -3.01 -3.44
CA PHE A 217 -2.42 -2.09 -4.51
C PHE A 217 -3.88 -2.27 -4.88
N VAL A 218 -4.71 -1.31 -4.48
CA VAL A 218 -6.12 -1.25 -4.88
C VAL A 218 -6.24 -0.42 -6.13
N THR A 219 -6.77 -0.99 -7.18
CA THR A 219 -7.01 -0.29 -8.45
C THR A 219 -8.10 -0.97 -9.27
N HIS A 220 -8.77 -0.20 -10.10
CA HIS A 220 -9.67 -0.69 -11.15
C HIS A 220 -8.93 -0.86 -12.48
N ASN A 221 -7.67 -0.38 -12.61
CA ASN A 221 -6.87 -0.51 -13.81
C ASN A 221 -6.07 -1.82 -13.77
N LEU A 222 -6.58 -2.85 -14.45
CA LEU A 222 -5.97 -4.17 -14.50
C LEU A 222 -4.59 -4.17 -15.15
N TYR A 223 -4.35 -3.29 -16.11
CA TYR A 223 -3.05 -3.18 -16.77
C TYR A 223 -1.97 -2.72 -15.79
N HIS A 224 -2.25 -1.67 -14.99
CA HIS A 224 -1.34 -1.21 -13.94
C HIS A 224 -1.11 -2.29 -12.89
N ALA A 225 -2.18 -2.98 -12.45
CA ALA A 225 -2.05 -4.08 -11.51
C ALA A 225 -1.17 -5.20 -12.07
N PHE A 226 -1.43 -5.64 -13.31
CA PHE A 226 -0.67 -6.71 -13.95
C PHE A 226 0.81 -6.35 -14.14
N GLN A 227 1.11 -5.08 -14.33
CA GLN A 227 2.49 -4.59 -14.50
C GLN A 227 3.32 -4.76 -13.21
N VAL A 228 2.74 -4.49 -12.03
CA VAL A 228 3.50 -4.36 -10.77
C VAL A 228 3.24 -5.45 -9.74
N CYS A 229 2.07 -6.09 -9.73
CA CYS A 229 1.71 -7.07 -8.70
C CYS A 229 2.36 -8.43 -8.94
N ASP A 230 2.63 -9.13 -7.84
CA ASP A 230 3.10 -10.53 -7.81
C ASP A 230 1.91 -11.51 -7.71
N ARG A 231 0.80 -11.06 -7.09
CA ARG A 231 -0.41 -11.85 -6.85
C ARG A 231 -1.64 -10.95 -6.90
N PHE A 232 -2.79 -11.52 -7.23
CA PHE A 232 -4.06 -10.82 -7.30
C PHE A 232 -5.08 -11.46 -6.37
N VAL A 233 -5.83 -10.63 -5.68
CA VAL A 233 -7.02 -11.00 -4.92
C VAL A 233 -8.21 -10.31 -5.56
N VAL A 234 -9.11 -11.10 -6.14
CA VAL A 234 -10.32 -10.60 -6.81
C VAL A 234 -11.49 -10.68 -5.85
N MET A 235 -12.15 -9.55 -5.66
CA MET A 235 -13.36 -9.43 -4.83
C MET A 235 -14.58 -9.17 -5.71
N ALA A 236 -15.70 -9.79 -5.35
CA ALA A 236 -17.01 -9.48 -5.90
C ALA A 236 -18.09 -9.65 -4.82
N HIS A 237 -19.09 -8.79 -4.85
CA HIS A 237 -20.26 -8.84 -3.95
C HIS A 237 -19.90 -9.03 -2.46
N GLY A 238 -18.84 -8.36 -2.00
CA GLY A 238 -18.39 -8.41 -0.61
C GLY A 238 -17.64 -9.67 -0.21
N SER A 239 -17.22 -10.52 -1.14
CA SER A 239 -16.49 -11.75 -0.88
C SER A 239 -15.21 -11.85 -1.73
N THR A 240 -14.24 -12.63 -1.26
CA THR A 240 -13.06 -13.00 -2.06
C THR A 240 -13.45 -14.13 -3.01
N VAL A 241 -13.40 -13.87 -4.31
CA VAL A 241 -13.69 -14.86 -5.37
C VAL A 241 -12.47 -15.72 -5.66
N LYS A 242 -11.31 -15.10 -5.82
CA LYS A 242 -10.07 -15.80 -6.19
C LYS A 242 -8.84 -15.08 -5.65
N SER A 243 -7.85 -15.86 -5.22
CA SER A 243 -6.49 -15.39 -4.99
C SER A 243 -5.56 -16.20 -5.91
N VAL A 244 -4.78 -15.52 -6.76
CA VAL A 244 -3.98 -16.16 -7.81
C VAL A 244 -2.65 -15.44 -7.99
N ALA A 245 -1.55 -16.19 -8.15
CA ALA A 245 -0.25 -15.63 -8.49
C ALA A 245 -0.25 -15.09 -9.93
N LYS A 246 0.59 -14.09 -10.20
CA LYS A 246 0.69 -13.49 -11.53
C LYS A 246 1.08 -14.50 -12.61
N GLU A 247 1.95 -15.44 -12.27
CA GLU A 247 2.43 -16.49 -13.15
C GLU A 247 1.35 -17.51 -13.53
N ASP A 248 0.30 -17.64 -12.69
CA ASP A 248 -0.81 -18.57 -12.87
C ASP A 248 -2.05 -17.96 -13.51
N THR A 249 -1.96 -16.73 -14.04
CA THR A 249 -3.10 -16.02 -14.62
C THR A 249 -2.67 -15.07 -15.74
N SER A 250 -3.64 -14.58 -16.49
CA SER A 250 -3.46 -13.58 -17.55
C SER A 250 -4.36 -12.37 -17.33
N LEU A 251 -4.08 -11.29 -18.05
CA LEU A 251 -4.91 -10.09 -18.02
C LEU A 251 -6.35 -10.38 -18.48
N ASN A 252 -6.50 -11.25 -19.47
CA ASN A 252 -7.82 -11.65 -19.99
C ASN A 252 -8.60 -12.45 -18.92
N GLU A 253 -7.97 -13.42 -18.28
CA GLU A 253 -8.59 -14.21 -17.21
C GLU A 253 -9.02 -13.35 -16.01
N LEU A 254 -8.18 -12.36 -15.62
CA LEU A 254 -8.56 -11.42 -14.57
C LEU A 254 -9.74 -10.54 -14.98
N THR A 255 -9.77 -10.12 -16.24
CA THR A 255 -10.89 -9.35 -16.80
C THR A 255 -12.18 -10.18 -16.77
N ASP A 256 -12.12 -11.42 -17.25
CA ASP A 256 -13.27 -12.33 -17.27
C ASP A 256 -13.78 -12.63 -15.86
N LEU A 257 -12.87 -12.83 -14.90
CA LEU A 257 -13.21 -13.01 -13.48
C LEU A 257 -13.99 -11.84 -12.89
N ILE A 258 -13.60 -10.62 -13.20
CA ILE A 258 -14.27 -9.41 -12.69
C ILE A 258 -15.62 -9.19 -13.40
N MET A 259 -15.70 -9.51 -14.70
CA MET A 259 -16.92 -9.32 -15.47
C MET A 259 -18.00 -10.38 -15.19
N THR A 260 -17.61 -11.56 -14.73
CA THR A 260 -18.52 -12.70 -14.51
C THR A 260 -19.15 -12.68 -13.12
N HIS A 261 -18.59 -11.95 -12.19
CA HIS A 261 -19.02 -11.87 -10.79
C HIS A 261 -19.40 -10.45 -10.40
#